data_85adb2f6e216fd1330dfa71de426ef57
#
_entry.id   85adb2f6e216fd1330dfa71de426ef57
#
_cell.length_a   1.000
_cell.length_b   1.000
_cell.length_c   1.000
_cell.angle_alpha   90.00
_cell.angle_beta   90.00
_cell.angle_gamma   90.00
#
_symmetry.space_group_name_H-M   'P 1'
#
loop_
_entity.id
_entity.type
_entity.pdbx_description
1 polymer ?
#
loop_
_entity_poly.entity_id
_entity_poly.type
_entity_poly.pdbx_seq_one_letter_code
_entity_poly.pdbx_strand_id
1 'polypeptide(L)'
;MRRFIQWCTVIGLLLGLVPLAQAQGSYPDRPIRFVVAFPPGGATDTFFRLISNELGTALGQSIVIENKGGAGGYIAWQMVAAAPADGYTVLVAENAIGINQALFKKHPSGFNPLKDYDAVGAMGSVPVVWTVANNVPANSFPEFVQWSKTVPGHFNYGHAGPGSVSHLVPEVILDGAGMQAVPVPFKGGGPAAQAVAGGFVAVVVSSLAVAKPQMEGKLVKGLLVTSAKRSPAIPEVPTLKELGIKVADVDLEFWWGLFVPKGSPEPIRAKIEKALQATMSNPVVRDRLAKVDTDPSYAPGPALTAKLEREITNWSKFIDAKGIKVEQ
;
A
#
# COMPACT_ATOMS: atom_id res chain seq x y z
N MET A 1 34.66 14.79 -68.21
CA MET A 1 33.71 15.52 -67.31
C MET A 1 32.54 14.67 -66.84
N ARG A 2 31.88 13.81 -67.63
CA ARG A 2 30.72 13.01 -67.21
C ARG A 2 31.04 11.95 -66.09
N ARG A 3 32.21 11.40 -66.02
CA ARG A 3 32.62 10.41 -65.00
C ARG A 3 32.94 11.02 -63.64
N PHE A 4 33.34 12.27 -63.57
CA PHE A 4 33.64 12.97 -62.31
C PHE A 4 32.35 13.38 -61.55
N ILE A 5 31.26 13.68 -62.24
CA ILE A 5 29.97 14.08 -61.68
C ILE A 5 29.28 12.86 -61.03
N GLN A 6 29.46 11.65 -61.58
CA GLN A 6 28.85 10.42 -61.00
C GLN A 6 29.45 9.99 -59.67
N TRP A 7 30.74 10.26 -59.43
CA TRP A 7 31.42 9.93 -58.18
C TRP A 7 31.05 10.91 -57.03
N CYS A 8 30.82 12.18 -57.35
CA CYS A 8 30.37 13.14 -56.33
C CYS A 8 28.93 12.89 -55.85
N THR A 9 28.06 12.32 -56.68
CA THR A 9 26.66 12.01 -56.32
C THR A 9 26.57 10.77 -55.41
N VAL A 10 27.47 9.79 -55.54
CA VAL A 10 27.48 8.58 -54.71
C VAL A 10 28.05 8.85 -53.30
N ILE A 11 29.02 9.76 -53.18
CA ILE A 11 29.61 10.17 -51.90
C ILE A 11 28.61 11.04 -51.11
N GLY A 12 27.80 11.85 -51.76
CA GLY A 12 26.75 12.67 -51.11
C GLY A 12 25.60 11.85 -50.51
N LEU A 13 25.30 10.64 -51.03
CA LEU A 13 24.22 9.78 -50.53
C LEU A 13 24.64 8.89 -49.34
N LEU A 14 25.96 8.70 -49.15
CA LEU A 14 26.47 7.89 -48.02
C LEU A 14 26.68 8.69 -46.72
N LEU A 15 26.65 10.03 -46.78
CA LEU A 15 26.75 10.90 -45.60
C LEU A 15 25.40 11.22 -44.95
N GLY A 16 24.27 10.77 -45.52
CA GLY A 16 22.92 11.07 -45.01
C GLY A 16 22.34 10.07 -44.01
N LEU A 17 23.02 8.97 -43.70
CA LEU A 17 22.57 7.94 -42.77
C LEU A 17 23.43 7.90 -41.48
N VAL A 18 23.66 9.07 -40.90
CA VAL A 18 24.04 9.09 -39.48
C VAL A 18 22.73 8.78 -38.73
N PRO A 19 22.58 7.61 -38.08
CA PRO A 19 21.47 7.45 -37.17
C PRO A 19 21.62 8.54 -36.13
N LEU A 20 20.68 9.46 -36.05
CA LEU A 20 20.48 10.28 -34.85
C LEU A 20 20.31 9.31 -33.73
N ALA A 21 21.40 8.93 -33.11
CA ALA A 21 21.36 8.34 -31.76
C ALA A 21 20.64 9.41 -30.94
N GLN A 22 19.32 9.25 -30.78
CA GLN A 22 18.57 10.00 -29.77
C GLN A 22 19.38 9.77 -28.51
N ALA A 23 20.09 10.81 -28.07
CA ALA A 23 20.62 10.86 -26.73
C ALA A 23 19.39 10.66 -25.83
N GLN A 24 19.15 9.41 -25.43
CA GLN A 24 18.21 9.11 -24.36
C GLN A 24 18.75 9.89 -23.18
N GLY A 25 18.12 11.05 -22.93
CA GLY A 25 18.44 11.89 -21.79
C GLY A 25 18.58 11.00 -20.57
N SER A 26 19.56 11.26 -19.74
CA SER A 26 19.82 10.40 -18.56
C SER A 26 18.58 10.42 -17.67
N TYR A 27 17.78 9.35 -17.73
CA TYR A 27 16.64 9.18 -16.80
C TYR A 27 17.16 9.19 -15.35
N PRO A 28 16.49 9.90 -14.40
CA PRO A 28 15.46 10.92 -14.63
C PRO A 28 16.06 12.31 -14.90
N ASP A 29 15.46 13.07 -15.82
CA ASP A 29 15.85 14.45 -16.15
C ASP A 29 14.83 15.50 -15.69
N ARG A 30 13.72 15.04 -15.10
CA ARG A 30 12.61 15.86 -14.59
C ARG A 30 12.00 15.20 -13.32
N PRO A 31 11.18 15.94 -12.54
CA PRO A 31 10.51 15.40 -11.37
C PRO A 31 9.70 14.14 -11.68
N ILE A 32 9.73 13.18 -10.76
CA ILE A 32 9.00 11.91 -10.88
C ILE A 32 7.73 12.00 -10.04
N ARG A 33 6.60 11.64 -10.63
CA ARG A 33 5.31 11.59 -9.97
C ARG A 33 5.09 10.24 -9.31
N PHE A 34 4.91 10.26 -7.99
CA PHE A 34 4.56 9.09 -7.18
C PHE A 34 3.09 9.20 -6.77
N VAL A 35 2.29 8.28 -7.26
CA VAL A 35 0.83 8.26 -7.04
C VAL A 35 0.51 7.38 -5.86
N VAL A 36 -0.10 7.95 -4.84
CA VAL A 36 -0.64 7.26 -3.65
C VAL A 36 -2.14 7.06 -3.85
N ALA A 37 -2.61 5.82 -3.77
CA ALA A 37 -3.99 5.44 -4.10
C ALA A 37 -5.04 5.87 -3.07
N PHE A 38 -4.64 6.57 -2.00
CA PHE A 38 -5.51 6.99 -0.90
C PHE A 38 -5.33 8.47 -0.56
N PRO A 39 -6.32 9.10 0.10
CA PRO A 39 -6.23 10.50 0.52
C PRO A 39 -5.03 10.76 1.44
N PRO A 40 -4.59 12.02 1.56
CA PRO A 40 -3.55 12.42 2.50
C PRO A 40 -3.88 12.02 3.95
N GLY A 41 -2.84 11.71 4.75
CA GLY A 41 -2.97 11.33 6.17
C GLY A 41 -3.35 9.86 6.41
N GLY A 42 -3.55 9.06 5.36
CA GLY A 42 -3.67 7.61 5.46
C GLY A 42 -2.31 6.92 5.64
N ALA A 43 -2.33 5.61 5.92
CA ALA A 43 -1.12 4.82 6.19
C ALA A 43 -0.05 4.94 5.09
N THR A 44 -0.45 4.80 3.82
CA THR A 44 0.46 4.84 2.67
C THR A 44 1.04 6.23 2.45
N ASP A 45 0.23 7.28 2.57
CA ASP A 45 0.69 8.67 2.46
C ASP A 45 1.69 9.01 3.57
N THR A 46 1.33 8.69 4.82
CA THR A 46 2.19 8.93 5.98
C THR A 46 3.52 8.20 5.84
N PHE A 47 3.50 6.92 5.49
CA PHE A 47 4.71 6.13 5.27
C PHE A 47 5.57 6.71 4.14
N PHE A 48 4.99 6.98 2.97
CA PHE A 48 5.76 7.40 1.81
C PHE A 48 6.42 8.77 2.02
N ARG A 49 5.77 9.68 2.74
CA ARG A 49 6.36 10.98 3.11
C ARG A 49 7.58 10.86 4.03
N LEU A 50 7.67 9.80 4.84
CA LEU A 50 8.83 9.56 5.70
C LEU A 50 10.10 9.20 4.91
N ILE A 51 9.96 8.70 3.67
CA ILE A 51 11.08 8.22 2.85
C ILE A 51 11.29 9.03 1.56
N SER A 52 10.32 9.83 1.13
CA SER A 52 10.30 10.45 -0.21
C SER A 52 11.47 11.39 -0.48
N ASN A 53 11.95 12.13 0.52
CA ASN A 53 13.08 13.04 0.35
C ASN A 53 14.38 12.29 0.04
N GLU A 54 14.67 11.23 0.81
CA GLU A 54 15.86 10.40 0.63
C GLU A 54 15.77 9.60 -0.68
N LEU A 55 14.58 9.14 -1.04
CA LEU A 55 14.35 8.48 -2.33
C LEU A 55 14.58 9.45 -3.50
N GLY A 56 14.10 10.69 -3.40
CA GLY A 56 14.37 11.74 -4.39
C GLY A 56 15.86 12.05 -4.53
N THR A 57 16.57 12.15 -3.40
CA THR A 57 18.02 12.33 -3.39
C THR A 57 18.74 11.16 -4.08
N ALA A 58 18.34 9.92 -3.79
CA ALA A 58 18.92 8.72 -4.40
C ALA A 58 18.61 8.61 -5.91
N LEU A 59 17.46 9.11 -6.36
CA LEU A 59 17.09 9.20 -7.78
C LEU A 59 17.79 10.35 -8.51
N GLY A 60 18.23 11.38 -7.77
CA GLY A 60 18.79 12.61 -8.33
C GLY A 60 17.72 13.57 -8.88
N GLN A 61 16.45 13.40 -8.48
CA GLN A 61 15.33 14.23 -8.92
C GLN A 61 14.28 14.40 -7.81
N SER A 62 13.52 15.50 -7.87
CA SER A 62 12.42 15.75 -6.94
C SER A 62 11.29 14.73 -7.14
N ILE A 63 10.65 14.36 -6.04
CA ILE A 63 9.45 13.54 -6.03
C ILE A 63 8.22 14.43 -5.84
N VAL A 64 7.24 14.27 -6.74
CA VAL A 64 5.92 14.87 -6.60
C VAL A 64 4.95 13.79 -6.11
N ILE A 65 4.45 13.94 -4.89
CA ILE A 65 3.44 13.02 -4.34
C ILE A 65 2.06 13.47 -4.77
N GLU A 66 1.34 12.62 -5.50
CA GLU A 66 -0.04 12.83 -5.89
C GLU A 66 -0.96 11.84 -5.16
N ASN A 67 -1.84 12.34 -4.30
CA ASN A 67 -2.86 11.52 -3.66
C ASN A 67 -4.10 11.42 -4.55
N LYS A 68 -4.47 10.21 -4.98
CA LYS A 68 -5.61 9.94 -5.84
C LYS A 68 -6.51 8.88 -5.19
N GLY A 69 -7.36 9.32 -4.28
CA GLY A 69 -8.32 8.44 -3.61
C GLY A 69 -9.54 8.09 -4.48
N GLY A 70 -10.24 7.05 -4.09
CA GLY A 70 -11.53 6.65 -4.64
C GLY A 70 -11.60 5.16 -5.00
N ALA A 71 -12.78 4.58 -4.88
CA ALA A 71 -13.08 3.17 -5.15
C ALA A 71 -12.06 2.19 -4.52
N GLY A 72 -11.72 2.39 -3.24
CA GLY A 72 -10.76 1.51 -2.55
C GLY A 72 -9.34 1.52 -3.10
N GLY A 73 -8.95 2.56 -3.86
CA GLY A 73 -7.64 2.69 -4.53
C GLY A 73 -7.70 2.47 -6.04
N TYR A 74 -8.79 1.93 -6.54
CA TYR A 74 -8.92 1.46 -7.92
C TYR A 74 -8.70 2.54 -8.96
N ILE A 75 -9.19 3.77 -8.70
CA ILE A 75 -9.03 4.92 -9.62
C ILE A 75 -7.56 5.23 -9.86
N ALA A 76 -6.75 5.25 -8.81
CA ALA A 76 -5.31 5.49 -8.94
C ALA A 76 -4.60 4.36 -9.67
N TRP A 77 -4.95 3.11 -9.34
CA TRP A 77 -4.31 1.96 -9.98
C TRP A 77 -4.56 1.95 -11.48
N GLN A 78 -5.79 2.13 -11.94
CA GLN A 78 -6.08 2.21 -13.38
C GLN A 78 -5.37 3.40 -14.05
N MET A 79 -5.39 4.56 -13.40
CA MET A 79 -4.72 5.76 -13.94
C MET A 79 -3.22 5.54 -14.14
N VAL A 80 -2.54 4.91 -13.17
CA VAL A 80 -1.10 4.63 -13.30
C VAL A 80 -0.84 3.52 -14.31
N ALA A 81 -1.66 2.46 -14.34
CA ALA A 81 -1.54 1.38 -15.34
C ALA A 81 -1.64 1.89 -16.78
N ALA A 82 -2.46 2.93 -17.01
CA ALA A 82 -2.63 3.56 -18.31
C ALA A 82 -1.59 4.66 -18.60
N ALA A 83 -0.70 4.99 -17.67
CA ALA A 83 0.32 6.02 -17.88
C ALA A 83 1.44 5.51 -18.81
N PRO A 84 2.21 6.43 -19.45
CA PRO A 84 3.39 6.02 -20.20
C PRO A 84 4.37 5.20 -19.37
N ALA A 85 4.91 4.14 -19.96
CA ALA A 85 5.88 3.25 -19.34
C ALA A 85 7.31 3.84 -19.37
N ASP A 86 7.44 5.13 -19.05
CA ASP A 86 8.68 5.92 -19.13
C ASP A 86 9.35 6.16 -17.77
N GLY A 87 8.78 5.58 -16.68
CA GLY A 87 9.29 5.71 -15.33
C GLY A 87 8.95 6.99 -14.59
N TYR A 88 8.29 7.97 -15.23
CA TYR A 88 7.91 9.24 -14.59
C TYR A 88 6.58 9.20 -13.85
N THR A 89 5.88 8.08 -13.91
CA THR A 89 4.69 7.82 -13.09
C THR A 89 4.88 6.49 -12.37
N VAL A 90 5.00 6.55 -11.05
CA VAL A 90 5.24 5.40 -10.17
C VAL A 90 4.07 5.26 -9.22
N LEU A 91 3.55 4.06 -9.07
CA LEU A 91 2.53 3.76 -8.08
C LEU A 91 3.18 3.41 -6.73
N VAL A 92 2.73 4.06 -5.69
CA VAL A 92 2.96 3.65 -4.30
C VAL A 92 1.73 2.86 -3.86
N ALA A 93 1.84 1.54 -3.89
CA ALA A 93 0.75 0.66 -3.51
C ALA A 93 0.96 0.03 -2.14
N GLU A 94 -0.15 -0.38 -1.56
CA GLU A 94 -0.22 -1.21 -0.36
C GLU A 94 -0.93 -2.54 -0.69
N ASN A 95 -1.00 -3.47 0.24
CA ASN A 95 -1.64 -4.77 0.07
C ASN A 95 -3.13 -4.70 -0.35
N ALA A 96 -3.81 -3.56 -0.21
CA ALA A 96 -5.15 -3.37 -0.78
C ALA A 96 -5.23 -3.70 -2.27
N ILE A 97 -4.14 -3.55 -3.05
CA ILE A 97 -4.12 -3.90 -4.48
C ILE A 97 -4.31 -5.41 -4.71
N GLY A 98 -3.74 -6.26 -3.85
CA GLY A 98 -3.94 -7.70 -3.87
C GLY A 98 -5.30 -8.12 -3.31
N ILE A 99 -5.72 -7.52 -2.21
CA ILE A 99 -7.04 -7.74 -1.59
C ILE A 99 -8.16 -7.41 -2.58
N ASN A 100 -8.07 -6.27 -3.26
CA ASN A 100 -9.07 -5.88 -4.27
C ASN A 100 -9.10 -6.85 -5.45
N GLN A 101 -7.94 -7.33 -5.93
CA GLN A 101 -7.90 -8.32 -6.98
C GLN A 101 -8.56 -9.64 -6.55
N ALA A 102 -8.42 -10.02 -5.29
CA ALA A 102 -9.08 -11.19 -4.72
C ALA A 102 -10.60 -11.00 -4.58
N LEU A 103 -11.03 -9.81 -4.14
CA LEU A 103 -12.43 -9.47 -3.89
C LEU A 103 -13.23 -9.28 -5.19
N PHE A 104 -12.64 -8.60 -6.18
CA PHE A 104 -13.25 -8.29 -7.46
C PHE A 104 -12.61 -9.11 -8.59
N LYS A 105 -12.73 -10.44 -8.53
CA LYS A 105 -12.10 -11.38 -9.47
C LYS A 105 -12.28 -11.06 -10.96
N LYS A 106 -13.38 -10.41 -11.31
CA LYS A 106 -13.72 -9.95 -12.66
C LYS A 106 -14.16 -8.48 -12.59
N HIS A 107 -13.20 -7.60 -12.31
CA HIS A 107 -13.53 -6.19 -12.34
C HIS A 107 -13.94 -5.77 -13.77
N PRO A 108 -15.02 -4.96 -13.94
CA PRO A 108 -15.53 -4.56 -15.25
C PRO A 108 -14.48 -3.94 -16.18
N SER A 109 -13.47 -3.26 -15.64
CA SER A 109 -12.38 -2.66 -16.42
C SER A 109 -11.31 -3.65 -16.90
N GLY A 110 -11.32 -4.91 -16.43
CA GLY A 110 -10.30 -5.89 -16.74
C GLY A 110 -8.94 -5.68 -16.04
N PHE A 111 -8.81 -4.70 -15.13
CA PHE A 111 -7.57 -4.42 -14.41
C PHE A 111 -7.07 -5.66 -13.65
N ASN A 112 -5.77 -5.91 -13.76
CA ASN A 112 -5.08 -6.98 -13.03
C ASN A 112 -3.66 -6.52 -12.67
N PRO A 113 -3.33 -6.35 -11.39
CA PRO A 113 -2.03 -5.81 -10.98
C PRO A 113 -0.83 -6.64 -11.42
N LEU A 114 -0.99 -7.95 -11.60
CA LEU A 114 0.08 -8.84 -12.07
C LEU A 114 0.33 -8.71 -13.58
N LYS A 115 -0.64 -8.19 -14.34
CA LYS A 115 -0.54 -8.00 -15.80
C LYS A 115 -0.23 -6.56 -16.17
N ASP A 116 -0.72 -5.60 -15.40
CA ASP A 116 -0.72 -4.19 -15.74
C ASP A 116 0.48 -3.44 -15.14
N TYR A 117 1.25 -4.11 -14.26
CA TYR A 117 2.43 -3.53 -13.62
C TYR A 117 3.67 -4.40 -13.71
N ASP A 118 4.81 -3.72 -13.67
CA ASP A 118 6.09 -4.30 -13.26
C ASP A 118 6.39 -3.83 -11.83
N ALA A 119 6.59 -4.79 -10.92
CA ALA A 119 6.98 -4.50 -9.55
C ALA A 119 8.44 -4.03 -9.50
N VAL A 120 8.69 -2.95 -8.75
CA VAL A 120 10.05 -2.40 -8.56
C VAL A 120 10.66 -2.91 -7.27
N GLY A 121 9.92 -2.90 -6.16
CA GLY A 121 10.40 -3.43 -4.90
C GLY A 121 9.47 -3.12 -3.74
N ALA A 122 9.56 -3.93 -2.69
CA ALA A 122 8.87 -3.70 -1.43
C ALA A 122 9.64 -2.70 -0.55
N MET A 123 8.90 -1.95 0.27
CA MET A 123 9.43 -0.85 1.09
C MET A 123 9.33 -1.10 2.60
N GLY A 124 8.76 -2.24 3.00
CA GLY A 124 8.57 -2.55 4.40
C GLY A 124 7.13 -2.89 4.77
N SER A 125 6.92 -3.15 6.06
CA SER A 125 5.61 -3.45 6.62
C SER A 125 5.41 -2.78 7.98
N VAL A 126 4.16 -2.70 8.41
CA VAL A 126 3.79 -2.21 9.73
C VAL A 126 2.57 -3.00 10.23
N PRO A 127 2.55 -3.40 11.51
CA PRO A 127 1.38 -4.05 12.07
C PRO A 127 0.18 -3.11 12.10
N VAL A 128 -1.01 -3.69 12.15
CA VAL A 128 -2.23 -2.93 12.41
C VAL A 128 -2.69 -3.12 13.85
N VAL A 129 -3.39 -2.10 14.34
CA VAL A 129 -3.93 -2.06 15.68
C VAL A 129 -5.46 -2.03 15.60
N TRP A 130 -6.11 -2.89 16.36
CA TRP A 130 -7.53 -2.83 16.64
C TRP A 130 -7.77 -1.72 17.67
N THR A 131 -8.22 -0.57 17.19
CA THR A 131 -8.53 0.56 18.05
C THR A 131 -10.03 0.68 18.29
N VAL A 132 -10.41 1.05 19.52
CA VAL A 132 -11.81 1.26 19.90
C VAL A 132 -12.04 2.67 20.41
N ALA A 133 -13.24 3.18 20.19
CA ALA A 133 -13.70 4.47 20.70
C ALA A 133 -13.75 4.47 22.24
N ASN A 134 -13.53 5.63 22.86
CA ASN A 134 -13.54 5.76 24.32
C ASN A 134 -14.89 5.47 24.97
N ASN A 135 -15.98 5.66 24.26
CA ASN A 135 -17.34 5.35 24.71
C ASN A 135 -17.66 3.85 24.71
N VAL A 136 -16.79 3.00 24.13
CA VAL A 136 -16.91 1.54 24.24
C VAL A 136 -16.45 1.12 25.64
N PRO A 137 -17.29 0.43 26.46
CA PRO A 137 -16.98 0.08 27.83
C PRO A 137 -16.10 -1.19 27.93
N ALA A 138 -14.97 -1.21 27.22
CA ALA A 138 -13.97 -2.28 27.22
C ALA A 138 -12.57 -1.69 27.25
N ASN A 139 -11.69 -2.24 28.09
CA ASN A 139 -10.28 -1.84 28.21
C ASN A 139 -9.31 -2.96 27.81
N SER A 140 -9.84 -4.12 27.45
CA SER A 140 -9.11 -5.26 26.90
C SER A 140 -9.88 -5.91 25.76
N PHE A 141 -9.18 -6.65 24.89
CA PHE A 141 -9.85 -7.38 23.81
C PHE A 141 -10.85 -8.43 24.31
N PRO A 142 -10.56 -9.23 25.36
CA PRO A 142 -11.57 -10.12 25.94
C PRO A 142 -12.83 -9.38 26.45
N GLU A 143 -12.68 -8.24 27.12
CA GLU A 143 -13.83 -7.41 27.53
C GLU A 143 -14.61 -6.90 26.32
N PHE A 144 -13.91 -6.49 25.25
CA PHE A 144 -14.53 -6.09 24.00
C PHE A 144 -15.36 -7.23 23.38
N VAL A 145 -14.84 -8.47 23.36
CA VAL A 145 -15.57 -9.65 22.88
C VAL A 145 -16.82 -9.89 23.72
N GLN A 146 -16.78 -9.70 25.03
CA GLN A 146 -17.98 -9.84 25.88
C GLN A 146 -18.98 -8.70 25.60
N TRP A 147 -18.52 -7.47 25.54
CA TRP A 147 -19.36 -6.32 25.22
C TRP A 147 -20.04 -6.48 23.85
N SER A 148 -19.33 -6.95 22.84
CA SER A 148 -19.87 -7.10 21.48
C SER A 148 -21.11 -7.99 21.42
N LYS A 149 -21.24 -8.97 22.33
CA LYS A 149 -22.40 -9.85 22.43
C LYS A 149 -23.65 -9.17 23.01
N THR A 150 -23.48 -8.03 23.68
CA THR A 150 -24.56 -7.27 24.30
C THR A 150 -25.12 -6.16 23.41
N VAL A 151 -24.47 -5.88 22.29
CA VAL A 151 -24.85 -4.77 21.40
C VAL A 151 -25.95 -5.22 20.43
N PRO A 152 -27.16 -4.64 20.49
CA PRO A 152 -28.23 -4.95 19.56
C PRO A 152 -27.83 -4.62 18.12
N GLY A 153 -28.06 -5.54 17.18
CA GLY A 153 -27.76 -5.32 15.78
C GLY A 153 -26.27 -5.27 15.42
N HIS A 154 -25.40 -5.75 16.34
CA HIS A 154 -23.95 -5.73 16.25
C HIS A 154 -23.33 -4.34 16.34
N PHE A 155 -22.05 -4.28 16.74
CA PHE A 155 -21.28 -3.05 16.69
C PHE A 155 -20.82 -2.73 15.24
N ASN A 156 -20.37 -1.52 15.02
CA ASN A 156 -19.86 -1.08 13.73
C ASN A 156 -18.34 -0.92 13.74
N TYR A 157 -17.74 -1.07 12.57
CA TYR A 157 -16.34 -0.70 12.36
C TYR A 157 -16.15 0.16 11.11
N GLY A 158 -15.31 1.19 11.22
CA GLY A 158 -15.00 2.08 10.12
C GLY A 158 -13.85 1.54 9.26
N HIS A 159 -13.96 1.73 7.94
CA HIS A 159 -12.91 1.31 7.00
C HIS A 159 -12.70 2.30 5.84
N ALA A 160 -11.55 2.23 5.17
CA ALA A 160 -11.11 3.17 4.13
C ALA A 160 -11.75 2.94 2.74
N GLY A 161 -12.81 2.17 2.67
CA GLY A 161 -13.49 1.73 1.45
C GLY A 161 -13.40 0.22 1.25
N PRO A 162 -14.28 -0.35 0.40
CA PRO A 162 -14.28 -1.77 0.08
C PRO A 162 -12.91 -2.26 -0.40
N GLY A 163 -12.48 -3.45 0.06
CA GLY A 163 -11.19 -4.05 -0.30
C GLY A 163 -9.96 -3.37 0.31
N SER A 164 -10.13 -2.38 1.18
CA SER A 164 -9.00 -1.84 1.96
C SER A 164 -8.55 -2.81 3.06
N VAL A 165 -7.33 -2.64 3.56
CA VAL A 165 -6.80 -3.39 4.71
C VAL A 165 -7.73 -3.23 5.93
N SER A 166 -8.16 -2.00 6.21
CA SER A 166 -9.10 -1.69 7.29
C SER A 166 -10.51 -2.26 7.09
N HIS A 167 -10.84 -2.80 5.90
CA HIS A 167 -12.06 -3.54 5.64
C HIS A 167 -11.87 -5.04 5.89
N LEU A 168 -10.86 -5.66 5.26
CA LEU A 168 -10.75 -7.12 5.25
C LEU A 168 -10.00 -7.70 6.46
N VAL A 169 -9.04 -6.99 7.04
CA VAL A 169 -8.36 -7.45 8.27
C VAL A 169 -9.32 -7.54 9.46
N PRO A 170 -10.24 -6.58 9.71
CA PRO A 170 -11.30 -6.78 10.71
C PRO A 170 -12.11 -8.05 10.49
N GLU A 171 -12.51 -8.37 9.25
CA GLU A 171 -13.29 -9.58 8.95
C GLU A 171 -12.56 -10.87 9.37
N VAL A 172 -11.23 -10.91 9.17
CA VAL A 172 -10.40 -12.04 9.61
C VAL A 172 -10.34 -12.15 11.14
N ILE A 173 -10.23 -11.02 11.83
CA ILE A 173 -10.20 -10.96 13.30
C ILE A 173 -11.58 -11.30 13.88
N LEU A 174 -12.65 -10.78 13.29
CA LEU A 174 -14.03 -11.07 13.67
C LEU A 174 -14.33 -12.58 13.58
N ASP A 175 -13.93 -13.19 12.47
CA ASP A 175 -14.07 -14.63 12.27
C ASP A 175 -13.33 -15.44 13.32
N GLY A 176 -12.04 -15.12 13.53
CA GLY A 176 -11.22 -15.82 14.52
C GLY A 176 -11.67 -15.64 15.98
N ALA A 177 -12.34 -14.53 16.28
CA ALA A 177 -12.88 -14.22 17.61
C ALA A 177 -14.37 -14.60 17.77
N GLY A 178 -15.04 -15.12 16.73
CA GLY A 178 -16.46 -15.47 16.76
C GLY A 178 -17.38 -14.25 16.96
N MET A 179 -17.01 -13.09 16.42
CA MET A 179 -17.76 -11.83 16.49
C MET A 179 -18.42 -11.50 15.16
N GLN A 180 -19.42 -10.62 15.19
CA GLN A 180 -20.03 -10.02 14.03
C GLN A 180 -20.09 -8.49 14.18
N ALA A 181 -19.92 -7.75 13.08
CA ALA A 181 -19.94 -6.30 13.08
C ALA A 181 -20.50 -5.77 11.75
N VAL A 182 -20.90 -4.50 11.75
CA VAL A 182 -21.38 -3.81 10.55
C VAL A 182 -20.27 -2.93 9.98
N PRO A 183 -19.79 -3.17 8.75
CA PRO A 183 -18.80 -2.33 8.09
C PRO A 183 -19.40 -0.96 7.71
N VAL A 184 -18.66 0.13 7.98
CA VAL A 184 -19.03 1.50 7.64
C VAL A 184 -17.93 2.12 6.78
N PRO A 185 -18.18 2.38 5.48
CA PRO A 185 -17.18 2.91 4.57
C PRO A 185 -16.94 4.41 4.75
N PHE A 186 -15.67 4.80 4.73
CA PHE A 186 -15.20 6.18 4.70
C PHE A 186 -14.36 6.44 3.45
N LYS A 187 -14.15 7.70 3.11
CA LYS A 187 -13.31 8.12 1.97
C LYS A 187 -11.82 8.08 2.31
N GLY A 188 -11.36 6.96 2.92
CA GLY A 188 -9.95 6.74 3.28
C GLY A 188 -9.72 6.50 4.77
N GLY A 189 -8.50 6.09 5.13
CA GLY A 189 -8.11 5.73 6.50
C GLY A 189 -8.13 6.91 7.49
N GLY A 190 -7.75 8.11 7.04
CA GLY A 190 -7.79 9.31 7.89
C GLY A 190 -9.19 9.65 8.41
N PRO A 191 -10.20 9.80 7.54
CA PRO A 191 -11.59 9.98 7.97
C PRO A 191 -12.12 8.85 8.85
N ALA A 192 -11.78 7.59 8.57
CA ALA A 192 -12.17 6.46 9.43
C ALA A 192 -11.54 6.58 10.84
N ALA A 193 -10.25 6.94 10.91
CA ALA A 193 -9.55 7.13 12.18
C ALA A 193 -10.14 8.30 13.00
N GLN A 194 -10.59 9.37 12.34
CA GLN A 194 -11.31 10.47 13.01
C GLN A 194 -12.68 10.01 13.52
N ALA A 195 -13.37 9.14 12.78
CA ALA A 195 -14.68 8.64 13.18
C ALA A 195 -14.63 7.78 14.46
N VAL A 196 -13.61 6.93 14.64
CA VAL A 196 -13.45 6.17 15.89
C VAL A 196 -13.03 7.08 17.04
N ALA A 197 -12.16 8.05 16.81
CA ALA A 197 -11.77 9.03 17.82
C ALA A 197 -12.95 9.88 18.30
N GLY A 198 -13.88 10.20 17.39
CA GLY A 198 -15.13 10.91 17.70
C GLY A 198 -16.26 10.03 18.24
N GLY A 199 -16.07 8.71 18.33
CA GLY A 199 -17.10 7.76 18.81
C GLY A 199 -18.23 7.50 17.83
N PHE A 200 -18.11 7.89 16.55
CA PHE A 200 -19.10 7.62 15.49
C PHE A 200 -19.10 6.15 15.03
N VAL A 201 -17.98 5.48 15.14
CA VAL A 201 -17.86 4.03 14.97
C VAL A 201 -17.17 3.44 16.19
N ALA A 202 -17.51 2.19 16.54
CA ALA A 202 -16.95 1.54 17.72
C ALA A 202 -15.49 1.15 17.52
N VAL A 203 -15.11 0.77 16.30
CA VAL A 203 -13.81 0.19 15.97
C VAL A 203 -13.25 0.76 14.67
N VAL A 204 -11.94 0.92 14.60
CA VAL A 204 -11.18 1.02 13.35
C VAL A 204 -9.90 0.19 13.49
N VAL A 205 -9.57 -0.58 12.45
CA VAL A 205 -8.26 -1.21 12.32
C VAL A 205 -7.41 -0.32 11.41
N SER A 206 -6.29 0.17 11.94
CA SER A 206 -5.38 1.06 11.21
C SER A 206 -3.92 0.71 11.48
N SER A 207 -3.01 1.19 10.64
CA SER A 207 -1.57 1.02 10.88
C SER A 207 -1.16 1.62 12.23
N LEU A 208 -0.15 1.05 12.86
CA LEU A 208 0.36 1.57 14.14
C LEU A 208 0.81 3.04 14.03
N ALA A 209 1.38 3.44 12.89
CA ALA A 209 1.74 4.83 12.64
C ALA A 209 0.56 5.82 12.71
N VAL A 210 -0.65 5.37 12.37
CA VAL A 210 -1.89 6.16 12.47
C VAL A 210 -2.52 6.03 13.86
N ALA A 211 -2.52 4.82 14.44
CA ALA A 211 -3.15 4.53 15.72
C ALA A 211 -2.40 5.15 16.90
N LYS A 212 -1.06 5.07 16.92
CA LYS A 212 -0.23 5.45 18.06
C LYS A 212 -0.47 6.90 18.53
N PRO A 213 -0.43 7.93 17.66
CA PRO A 213 -0.69 9.32 18.11
C PRO A 213 -2.08 9.51 18.73
N GLN A 214 -3.10 8.75 18.24
CA GLN A 214 -4.45 8.82 18.81
C GLN A 214 -4.53 8.13 20.17
N MET A 215 -3.79 7.03 20.37
CA MET A 215 -3.68 6.33 21.66
C MET A 215 -2.94 7.20 22.68
N GLU A 216 -1.79 7.79 22.30
CA GLU A 216 -1.03 8.73 23.15
C GLU A 216 -1.87 9.95 23.54
N GLY A 217 -2.65 10.48 22.59
CA GLY A 217 -3.62 11.54 22.82
C GLY A 217 -4.87 11.11 23.60
N LYS A 218 -4.97 9.84 24.01
CA LYS A 218 -6.14 9.25 24.71
C LYS A 218 -7.46 9.45 23.96
N LEU A 219 -7.41 9.51 22.64
CA LEU A 219 -8.60 9.63 21.79
C LEU A 219 -9.24 8.27 21.51
N VAL A 220 -8.44 7.21 21.53
CA VAL A 220 -8.86 5.82 21.33
C VAL A 220 -8.07 4.89 22.25
N LYS A 221 -8.56 3.64 22.41
CA LYS A 221 -7.85 2.56 23.10
C LYS A 221 -7.41 1.51 22.10
N GLY A 222 -6.14 1.07 22.15
CA GLY A 222 -5.64 -0.07 21.38
C GLY A 222 -5.87 -1.36 22.16
N LEU A 223 -6.57 -2.34 21.59
CA LEU A 223 -6.90 -3.58 22.29
C LEU A 223 -6.21 -4.83 21.73
N LEU A 224 -5.66 -4.76 20.51
CA LEU A 224 -4.98 -5.87 19.84
C LEU A 224 -4.05 -5.33 18.75
N VAL A 225 -2.87 -5.96 18.59
CA VAL A 225 -1.93 -5.71 17.48
C VAL A 225 -1.71 -7.01 16.69
N THR A 226 -1.54 -6.89 15.37
CA THR A 226 -1.43 -8.06 14.46
C THR A 226 -0.03 -8.65 14.35
N SER A 227 0.98 -7.95 14.83
CA SER A 227 2.38 -8.44 14.81
C SER A 227 2.55 -9.75 15.58
N ALA A 228 3.57 -10.52 15.19
CA ALA A 228 3.89 -11.79 15.83
C ALA A 228 4.33 -11.66 17.31
N LYS A 229 4.86 -10.47 17.68
CA LYS A 229 5.25 -10.08 19.04
C LYS A 229 4.65 -8.71 19.34
N ARG A 230 4.51 -8.35 20.63
CA ARG A 230 4.10 -6.98 21.00
C ARG A 230 5.05 -5.96 20.41
N SER A 231 4.47 -4.88 19.93
CA SER A 231 5.24 -3.73 19.47
C SER A 231 5.92 -3.02 20.64
N PRO A 232 7.22 -2.72 20.56
CA PRO A 232 7.88 -1.88 21.55
C PRO A 232 7.27 -0.48 21.70
N ALA A 233 6.55 -0.01 20.67
CA ALA A 233 5.91 1.29 20.68
C ALA A 233 4.57 1.33 21.45
N ILE A 234 3.96 0.13 21.68
CA ILE A 234 2.70 -0.06 22.42
C ILE A 234 2.75 -1.37 23.20
N PRO A 235 3.69 -1.52 24.14
CA PRO A 235 3.98 -2.80 24.81
C PRO A 235 2.81 -3.35 25.66
N GLU A 236 1.85 -2.49 26.02
CA GLU A 236 0.64 -2.86 26.73
C GLU A 236 -0.39 -3.59 25.84
N VAL A 237 -0.32 -3.44 24.50
CA VAL A 237 -1.30 -4.02 23.57
C VAL A 237 -0.92 -5.45 23.21
N PRO A 238 -1.79 -6.45 23.50
CA PRO A 238 -1.51 -7.86 23.24
C PRO A 238 -1.61 -8.18 21.75
N THR A 239 -0.94 -9.27 21.35
CA THR A 239 -1.00 -9.85 19.99
C THR A 239 -2.17 -10.84 19.85
N LEU A 240 -2.54 -11.17 18.61
CA LEU A 240 -3.49 -12.24 18.29
C LEU A 240 -3.09 -13.57 18.95
N LYS A 241 -1.79 -13.90 18.92
CA LYS A 241 -1.26 -15.13 19.50
C LYS A 241 -1.44 -15.19 21.01
N GLU A 242 -1.16 -14.10 21.73
CA GLU A 242 -1.34 -14.02 23.18
C GLU A 242 -2.81 -14.12 23.58
N LEU A 243 -3.71 -13.64 22.74
CA LEU A 243 -5.16 -13.73 22.92
C LEU A 243 -5.74 -15.10 22.48
N GLY A 244 -4.92 -16.00 21.93
CA GLY A 244 -5.36 -17.30 21.46
C GLY A 244 -6.28 -17.26 20.23
N ILE A 245 -6.29 -16.15 19.49
CA ILE A 245 -7.15 -15.97 18.33
C ILE A 245 -6.49 -16.60 17.10
N LYS A 246 -7.15 -17.61 16.55
CA LYS A 246 -6.72 -18.27 15.32
C LYS A 246 -7.35 -17.55 14.13
N VAL A 247 -6.52 -17.16 13.17
CA VAL A 247 -6.93 -16.44 11.98
C VAL A 247 -6.57 -17.20 10.70
N ALA A 248 -7.19 -16.85 9.59
CA ALA A 248 -6.84 -17.38 8.28
C ALA A 248 -5.37 -17.04 7.92
N ASP A 249 -4.77 -17.84 7.04
CA ASP A 249 -3.40 -17.66 6.53
C ASP A 249 -3.38 -16.53 5.49
N VAL A 250 -3.56 -15.31 5.96
CA VAL A 250 -3.48 -14.07 5.17
C VAL A 250 -2.54 -13.08 5.87
N ASP A 251 -1.93 -12.18 5.10
CA ASP A 251 -1.11 -11.12 5.68
C ASP A 251 -2.02 -10.07 6.36
N LEU A 252 -1.82 -9.85 7.64
CA LEU A 252 -2.59 -8.93 8.46
C LEU A 252 -1.86 -7.60 8.72
N GLU A 253 -0.68 -7.41 8.13
CA GLU A 253 0.08 -6.17 8.24
C GLU A 253 -0.14 -5.30 7.00
N PHE A 254 0.03 -4.00 7.13
CA PHE A 254 0.28 -3.18 5.95
C PHE A 254 1.67 -3.49 5.42
N TRP A 255 1.78 -3.67 4.11
CA TRP A 255 3.05 -3.59 3.40
C TRP A 255 2.93 -2.62 2.23
N TRP A 256 4.04 -2.07 1.80
CA TRP A 256 4.10 -1.13 0.69
C TRP A 256 5.08 -1.58 -0.37
N GLY A 257 4.77 -1.24 -1.61
CA GLY A 257 5.63 -1.50 -2.75
C GLY A 257 5.53 -0.41 -3.81
N LEU A 258 6.59 -0.30 -4.61
CA LEU A 258 6.62 0.53 -5.80
C LEU A 258 6.34 -0.32 -7.03
N PHE A 259 5.50 0.22 -7.90
CA PHE A 259 5.14 -0.39 -9.18
C PHE A 259 5.21 0.67 -10.28
N VAL A 260 5.56 0.24 -11.48
CA VAL A 260 5.52 1.06 -12.69
C VAL A 260 4.63 0.41 -13.74
N PRO A 261 4.09 1.16 -14.72
CA PRO A 261 3.30 0.58 -15.81
C PRO A 261 4.02 -0.57 -16.48
N LYS A 262 3.27 -1.58 -16.87
CA LYS A 262 3.80 -2.77 -17.55
C LYS A 262 4.59 -2.40 -18.80
N GLY A 263 5.76 -3.03 -19.00
CA GLY A 263 6.65 -2.76 -20.13
C GLY A 263 7.59 -1.56 -19.92
N SER A 264 7.66 -1.00 -18.71
CA SER A 264 8.68 0.01 -18.38
C SER A 264 10.09 -0.55 -18.63
N PRO A 265 10.98 0.20 -19.31
CA PRO A 265 12.32 -0.29 -19.66
C PRO A 265 13.12 -0.77 -18.45
N GLU A 266 13.81 -1.89 -18.61
CA GLU A 266 14.60 -2.49 -17.53
C GLU A 266 15.60 -1.50 -16.89
N PRO A 267 16.38 -0.69 -17.64
CA PRO A 267 17.32 0.26 -17.03
C PRO A 267 16.63 1.30 -16.13
N ILE A 268 15.39 1.71 -16.46
CA ILE A 268 14.58 2.62 -15.67
C ILE A 268 14.15 1.94 -14.38
N ARG A 269 13.61 0.71 -14.47
CA ARG A 269 13.18 -0.07 -13.31
C ARG A 269 14.36 -0.34 -12.36
N ALA A 270 15.49 -0.78 -12.91
CA ALA A 270 16.71 -1.03 -12.14
C ALA A 270 17.21 0.24 -11.42
N LYS A 271 17.10 1.42 -12.04
CA LYS A 271 17.48 2.68 -11.40
C LYS A 271 16.56 3.04 -10.24
N ILE A 272 15.25 2.89 -10.39
CA ILE A 272 14.29 3.14 -9.31
C ILE A 272 14.51 2.11 -8.19
N GLU A 273 14.69 0.85 -8.53
CA GLU A 273 14.95 -0.24 -7.57
C GLU A 273 16.23 0.03 -6.75
N LYS A 274 17.33 0.40 -7.42
CA LYS A 274 18.59 0.73 -6.74
C LYS A 274 18.43 1.93 -5.79
N ALA A 275 17.71 2.96 -6.22
CA ALA A 275 17.44 4.13 -5.38
C ALA A 275 16.57 3.75 -4.17
N LEU A 276 15.55 2.90 -4.39
CA LEU A 276 14.72 2.37 -3.30
C LEU A 276 15.55 1.56 -2.29
N GLN A 277 16.37 0.63 -2.76
CA GLN A 277 17.25 -0.17 -1.91
C GLN A 277 18.18 0.72 -1.06
N ALA A 278 18.81 1.71 -1.70
CA ALA A 278 19.66 2.68 -0.99
C ALA A 278 18.88 3.46 0.06
N THR A 279 17.66 3.90 -0.25
CA THR A 279 16.78 4.62 0.66
C THR A 279 16.41 3.75 1.87
N MET A 280 15.97 2.52 1.66
CA MET A 280 15.56 1.62 2.75
C MET A 280 16.74 1.14 3.61
N SER A 281 17.96 1.21 3.08
CA SER A 281 19.20 0.93 3.82
C SER A 281 19.77 2.15 4.55
N ASN A 282 19.24 3.35 4.28
CA ASN A 282 19.74 4.59 4.87
C ASN A 282 19.44 4.63 6.39
N PRO A 283 20.47 4.82 7.26
CA PRO A 283 20.27 4.84 8.71
C PRO A 283 19.25 5.88 9.18
N VAL A 284 19.20 7.07 8.55
CA VAL A 284 18.24 8.13 8.89
C VAL A 284 16.81 7.71 8.59
N VAL A 285 16.60 7.03 7.45
CA VAL A 285 15.28 6.47 7.08
C VAL A 285 14.89 5.38 8.06
N ARG A 286 15.80 4.45 8.34
CA ARG A 286 15.56 3.34 9.27
C ARG A 286 15.20 3.82 10.67
N ASP A 287 15.93 4.81 11.21
CA ASP A 287 15.63 5.41 12.51
C ASP A 287 14.25 6.10 12.52
N ARG A 288 13.92 6.82 11.44
CA ARG A 288 12.62 7.48 11.29
C ARG A 288 11.46 6.48 11.22
N LEU A 289 11.63 5.39 10.49
CA LEU A 289 10.63 4.33 10.39
C LEU A 289 10.48 3.55 11.70
N ALA A 290 11.57 3.28 12.41
CA ALA A 290 11.54 2.61 13.70
C ALA A 290 10.72 3.40 14.76
N LYS A 291 10.74 4.75 14.72
CA LYS A 291 9.94 5.59 15.62
C LYS A 291 8.42 5.43 15.45
N VAL A 292 8.00 4.93 14.29
CA VAL A 292 6.59 4.62 13.98
C VAL A 292 6.36 3.11 13.85
N ASP A 293 7.28 2.31 14.42
CA ASP A 293 7.26 0.84 14.45
C ASP A 293 7.05 0.19 13.08
N THR A 294 7.63 0.80 12.06
CA THR A 294 7.61 0.28 10.68
C THR A 294 8.90 -0.47 10.41
N ASP A 295 8.79 -1.73 10.00
CA ASP A 295 9.93 -2.54 9.56
C ASP A 295 10.41 -2.03 8.18
N PRO A 296 11.64 -1.49 8.08
CA PRO A 296 12.19 -0.99 6.83
C PRO A 296 12.74 -2.13 5.94
N SER A 297 12.05 -3.25 5.84
CA SER A 297 12.49 -4.39 5.05
C SER A 297 12.34 -4.12 3.55
N TYR A 298 13.46 -4.04 2.85
CA TYR A 298 13.48 -4.01 1.38
C TYR A 298 13.41 -5.42 0.81
N ALA A 299 12.63 -5.59 -0.28
CA ALA A 299 12.70 -6.78 -1.12
C ALA A 299 12.61 -6.38 -2.61
N PRO A 300 13.34 -7.06 -3.52
CA PRO A 300 13.38 -6.74 -4.94
C PRO A 300 12.05 -7.02 -5.65
N GLY A 301 11.86 -6.44 -6.85
CA GLY A 301 10.63 -6.54 -7.63
C GLY A 301 10.08 -7.96 -7.81
N PRO A 302 10.89 -8.98 -8.17
CA PRO A 302 10.41 -10.35 -8.26
C PRO A 302 9.85 -10.92 -6.95
N ALA A 303 10.45 -10.56 -5.80
CA ALA A 303 9.96 -10.99 -4.50
C ALA A 303 8.62 -10.30 -4.14
N LEU A 304 8.47 -9.02 -4.50
CA LEU A 304 7.20 -8.31 -4.36
C LEU A 304 6.10 -8.92 -5.24
N THR A 305 6.41 -9.29 -6.50
CA THR A 305 5.46 -9.98 -7.38
C THR A 305 5.00 -11.29 -6.76
N ALA A 306 5.94 -12.14 -6.29
CA ALA A 306 5.60 -13.41 -5.65
C ALA A 306 4.80 -13.22 -4.35
N LYS A 307 5.06 -12.15 -3.57
CA LYS A 307 4.25 -11.80 -2.41
C LYS A 307 2.81 -11.46 -2.83
N LEU A 308 2.65 -10.62 -3.84
CA LEU A 308 1.33 -10.21 -4.36
C LEU A 308 0.52 -11.42 -4.87
N GLU A 309 1.14 -12.34 -5.59
CA GLU A 309 0.50 -13.57 -6.08
C GLU A 309 -0.03 -14.45 -4.92
N ARG A 310 0.80 -14.64 -3.88
CA ARG A 310 0.39 -15.40 -2.69
C ARG A 310 -0.77 -14.71 -1.97
N GLU A 311 -0.72 -13.40 -1.83
CA GLU A 311 -1.78 -12.63 -1.19
C GLU A 311 -3.11 -12.74 -1.94
N ILE A 312 -3.11 -12.52 -3.24
CA ILE A 312 -4.31 -12.68 -4.07
C ILE A 312 -4.91 -14.08 -3.86
N THR A 313 -4.07 -15.12 -3.83
CA THR A 313 -4.49 -16.50 -3.65
C THR A 313 -5.11 -16.72 -2.26
N ASN A 314 -4.44 -16.27 -1.20
CA ASN A 314 -4.86 -16.52 0.18
C ASN A 314 -6.10 -15.70 0.55
N TRP A 315 -6.14 -14.42 0.15
CA TRP A 315 -7.34 -13.59 0.31
C TRP A 315 -8.53 -14.13 -0.47
N SER A 316 -8.33 -14.64 -1.70
CA SER A 316 -9.42 -15.27 -2.47
C SER A 316 -10.03 -16.44 -1.72
N LYS A 317 -9.20 -17.32 -1.13
CA LYS A 317 -9.68 -18.46 -0.33
C LYS A 317 -10.52 -18.01 0.86
N PHE A 318 -10.05 -16.99 1.61
CA PHE A 318 -10.77 -16.46 2.76
C PHE A 318 -12.10 -15.82 2.36
N ILE A 319 -12.09 -14.94 1.37
CA ILE A 319 -13.26 -14.22 0.86
C ILE A 319 -14.32 -15.21 0.38
N ASP A 320 -13.92 -16.25 -0.38
CA ASP A 320 -14.84 -17.29 -0.86
C ASP A 320 -15.43 -18.10 0.27
N ALA A 321 -14.59 -18.55 1.22
CA ALA A 321 -15.02 -19.35 2.36
C ALA A 321 -16.03 -18.61 3.25
N LYS A 322 -15.90 -17.26 3.34
CA LYS A 322 -16.79 -16.41 4.15
C LYS A 322 -17.96 -15.82 3.37
N GLY A 323 -17.98 -15.98 2.06
CA GLY A 323 -19.03 -15.42 1.22
C GLY A 323 -19.05 -13.89 1.24
N ILE A 324 -17.90 -13.24 1.48
CA ILE A 324 -17.81 -11.78 1.55
C ILE A 324 -18.12 -11.21 0.16
N LYS A 325 -19.15 -10.39 0.11
CA LYS A 325 -19.57 -9.67 -1.11
C LYS A 325 -19.62 -8.18 -0.80
N VAL A 326 -19.21 -7.39 -1.75
CA VAL A 326 -19.37 -5.92 -1.73
C VAL A 326 -20.20 -5.54 -2.94
N GLU A 327 -21.19 -4.69 -2.73
CA GLU A 327 -21.94 -4.07 -3.82
C GLU A 327 -20.99 -3.12 -4.57
N GLN A 328 -21.03 -3.20 -5.91
CA GLN A 328 -20.19 -2.38 -6.80
C GLN A 328 -20.82 -1.01 -7.03
#